data_d6ce88b901eb8440bf1cd4b382f6e358
#
_entry.id   d6ce88b901eb8440bf1cd4b382f6e358
#
_cell.length_a   1.000
_cell.length_b   1.000
_cell.length_c   1.000
_cell.angle_alpha   90.00
_cell.angle_beta   90.00
_cell.angle_gamma   90.00
#
_symmetry.space_group_name_H-M   'P 1'
#
loop_
_entity.id
_entity.type
_entity.pdbx_description
1 polymer ?
#
loop_
_entity_poly.entity_id
_entity_poly.type
_entity_poly.pdbx_seq_one_letter_code
_entity_poly.pdbx_strand_id
1 'polypeptide(L)'
;MSKTQKELAFLRDLYIDNDWTLRFTDLVDKHIKFSKEERFLYINAGTGNHALALRQTIGKDTKMYATSENEDILTIARDKAAAVRAKVDFSMRRFEDESFDAVLADASFVRPADLREFLAEAARVTETGGKLAVFTVTSGSFGEIFSYLWEIFFNGNMGAGGAEAENLIRELPTAWQVEELAQNAGLKNVASETQNEIFEYENGAEFVNSTLVADFLLPVWLKFLNEKQKERVRRELTQMVDNEDGNLSFRFSVKATLVTGEKV
;
A
#
# COMPACT_ATOMS: atom_id res chain seq x y z
N MET A 1 12.98 -16.49 13.04
CA MET A 1 14.00 -15.49 12.66
C MET A 1 13.32 -14.41 11.84
N SER A 2 13.62 -13.14 12.09
CA SER A 2 13.15 -12.04 11.26
C SER A 2 13.77 -12.14 9.86
N LYS A 3 12.99 -11.97 8.81
CA LYS A 3 13.48 -11.94 7.43
C LYS A 3 14.34 -10.70 7.18
N THR A 4 15.35 -10.82 6.34
CA THR A 4 16.19 -9.70 5.88
C THR A 4 15.41 -8.79 4.91
N GLN A 5 15.87 -7.55 4.72
CA GLN A 5 15.27 -6.63 3.73
C GLN A 5 15.27 -7.22 2.32
N LYS A 6 16.36 -7.92 1.96
CA LYS A 6 16.47 -8.59 0.68
C LYS A 6 15.44 -9.73 0.50
N GLU A 7 15.21 -10.53 1.54
CA GLU A 7 14.17 -11.56 1.51
C GLU A 7 12.78 -10.94 1.39
N LEU A 8 12.51 -9.86 2.14
CA LEU A 8 11.24 -9.13 2.05
C LEU A 8 11.03 -8.51 0.67
N ALA A 9 12.07 -7.94 0.05
CA ALA A 9 11.99 -7.40 -1.31
C ALA A 9 11.63 -8.51 -2.33
N PHE A 10 12.22 -9.69 -2.20
CA PHE A 10 11.93 -10.83 -3.06
C PHE A 10 10.48 -11.35 -2.85
N LEU A 11 10.04 -11.45 -1.60
CA LEU A 11 8.66 -11.83 -1.28
C LEU A 11 7.65 -10.79 -1.78
N ARG A 12 7.99 -9.51 -1.69
CA ARG A 12 7.16 -8.44 -2.26
C ARG A 12 6.97 -8.64 -3.76
N ASP A 13 8.04 -8.92 -4.48
CA ASP A 13 7.99 -9.16 -5.91
C ASP A 13 7.10 -10.35 -6.30
N LEU A 14 7.22 -11.46 -5.57
CA LEU A 14 6.51 -12.69 -5.90
C LEU A 14 5.02 -12.66 -5.50
N TYR A 15 4.70 -12.06 -4.36
CA TYR A 15 3.37 -12.22 -3.76
C TYR A 15 2.61 -10.90 -3.59
N ILE A 16 3.30 -9.81 -3.24
CA ILE A 16 2.61 -8.56 -2.93
C ILE A 16 2.29 -7.77 -4.19
N ASP A 17 3.26 -7.59 -5.06
CA ASP A 17 3.08 -6.80 -6.29
C ASP A 17 2.11 -7.49 -7.27
N ASN A 18 1.96 -8.81 -7.20
CA ASN A 18 1.09 -9.60 -8.08
C ASN A 18 -0.33 -9.82 -7.54
N ASP A 19 -0.61 -9.45 -6.30
CA ASP A 19 -1.96 -9.54 -5.71
C ASP A 19 -2.36 -8.20 -5.06
N TRP A 20 -1.74 -7.83 -3.94
CA TRP A 20 -2.06 -6.60 -3.22
C TRP A 20 -1.92 -5.35 -4.10
N THR A 21 -0.72 -5.09 -4.60
CA THR A 21 -0.45 -3.89 -5.41
C THR A 21 -1.27 -3.89 -6.70
N LEU A 22 -1.44 -5.06 -7.34
CA LEU A 22 -2.22 -5.19 -8.57
C LEU A 22 -3.65 -4.66 -8.41
N ARG A 23 -4.33 -4.98 -7.31
CA ARG A 23 -5.71 -4.54 -7.05
C ARG A 23 -5.84 -3.01 -7.01
N PHE A 24 -4.87 -2.32 -6.41
CA PHE A 24 -4.83 -0.86 -6.39
C PHE A 24 -4.47 -0.28 -7.76
N THR A 25 -3.54 -0.89 -8.47
CA THR A 25 -3.13 -0.40 -9.80
C THR A 25 -4.19 -0.66 -10.87
N ASP A 26 -4.99 -1.71 -10.75
CA ASP A 26 -6.18 -1.92 -11.58
C ASP A 26 -7.19 -0.78 -11.42
N LEU A 27 -7.35 -0.25 -10.20
CA LEU A 27 -8.19 0.92 -9.95
C LEU A 27 -7.60 2.17 -10.62
N VAL A 28 -6.27 2.37 -10.54
CA VAL A 28 -5.58 3.45 -11.26
C VAL A 28 -5.83 3.34 -12.76
N ASP A 29 -5.60 2.17 -13.34
CA ASP A 29 -5.70 1.94 -14.79
C ASP A 29 -7.13 2.10 -15.34
N LYS A 30 -8.15 1.91 -14.51
CA LYS A 30 -9.55 2.15 -14.86
C LYS A 30 -9.87 3.65 -14.94
N HIS A 31 -9.31 4.46 -14.05
CA HIS A 31 -9.75 5.85 -13.85
C HIS A 31 -8.76 6.89 -14.40
N ILE A 32 -7.49 6.53 -14.59
CA ILE A 32 -6.46 7.47 -15.05
C ILE A 32 -5.79 6.96 -16.32
N LYS A 33 -5.55 7.89 -17.25
CA LYS A 33 -4.71 7.65 -18.42
C LYS A 33 -3.59 8.69 -18.46
N PHE A 34 -2.36 8.21 -18.39
CA PHE A 34 -1.16 9.00 -18.57
C PHE A 34 -0.68 8.86 -20.02
N SER A 35 -0.67 9.92 -20.80
CA SER A 35 -0.35 9.81 -22.24
C SER A 35 0.36 11.01 -22.85
N LYS A 36 0.40 12.15 -22.18
CA LYS A 36 0.96 13.41 -22.69
C LYS A 36 1.98 14.05 -21.76
N GLU A 37 2.30 13.34 -20.69
CA GLU A 37 3.22 13.81 -19.66
C GLU A 37 4.65 13.84 -20.22
N GLU A 38 5.40 14.92 -19.94
CA GLU A 38 6.82 15.02 -20.30
C GLU A 38 7.71 14.38 -19.24
N ARG A 39 7.36 14.58 -17.96
CA ARG A 39 8.08 14.07 -16.80
C ARG A 39 7.12 13.42 -15.82
N PHE A 40 7.20 12.11 -15.74
CA PHE A 40 6.34 11.31 -14.89
C PHE A 40 7.14 10.72 -13.72
N LEU A 41 6.62 10.83 -12.51
CA LEU A 41 7.17 10.17 -11.32
C LEU A 41 6.19 9.16 -10.74
N TYR A 42 6.70 7.96 -10.40
CA TYR A 42 5.99 6.97 -9.60
C TYR A 42 6.67 6.82 -8.24
N ILE A 43 6.03 7.30 -7.18
CA ILE A 43 6.51 7.20 -5.80
C ILE A 43 6.09 5.86 -5.20
N ASN A 44 7.01 5.14 -4.55
CA ASN A 44 6.82 3.80 -3.99
C ASN A 44 6.35 2.76 -5.03
N ALA A 45 6.98 2.74 -6.19
CA ALA A 45 6.62 1.86 -7.30
C ALA A 45 6.88 0.36 -7.04
N GLY A 46 7.21 -0.04 -5.79
CA GLY A 46 7.54 -1.40 -5.42
C GLY A 46 8.68 -1.97 -6.24
N THR A 47 8.57 -3.22 -6.67
CA THR A 47 9.55 -3.87 -7.54
C THR A 47 9.35 -3.55 -9.03
N GLY A 48 8.51 -2.54 -9.34
CA GLY A 48 8.40 -1.93 -10.65
C GLY A 48 7.41 -2.57 -11.62
N ASN A 49 6.64 -3.58 -11.24
CA ASN A 49 5.72 -4.27 -12.16
C ASN A 49 4.77 -3.29 -12.86
N HIS A 50 4.04 -2.48 -12.10
CA HIS A 50 3.11 -1.50 -12.66
C HIS A 50 3.85 -0.35 -13.37
N ALA A 51 4.99 0.11 -12.85
CA ALA A 51 5.80 1.14 -13.53
C ALA A 51 6.25 0.68 -14.93
N LEU A 52 6.66 -0.59 -15.07
CA LEU A 52 7.02 -1.16 -16.37
C LEU A 52 5.83 -1.33 -17.31
N ALA A 53 4.65 -1.67 -16.78
CA ALA A 53 3.41 -1.71 -17.55
C ALA A 53 3.02 -0.31 -18.05
N LEU A 54 3.03 0.70 -17.19
CA LEU A 54 2.79 2.10 -17.55
C LEU A 54 3.79 2.60 -18.59
N ARG A 55 5.08 2.20 -18.52
CA ARG A 55 6.10 2.59 -19.51
C ARG A 55 5.72 2.17 -20.93
N GLN A 56 4.92 1.11 -21.10
CA GLN A 56 4.48 0.65 -22.42
C GLN A 56 3.33 1.49 -23.00
N THR A 57 2.55 2.14 -22.14
CA THR A 57 1.34 2.90 -22.52
C THR A 57 1.56 4.41 -22.53
N ILE A 58 2.46 4.92 -21.68
CA ILE A 58 2.82 6.33 -21.59
C ILE A 58 3.61 6.78 -22.84
N GLY A 59 3.61 8.07 -23.14
CA GLY A 59 4.30 8.63 -24.30
C GLY A 59 5.77 8.19 -24.42
N LYS A 60 6.23 7.90 -25.64
CA LYS A 60 7.60 7.41 -25.87
C LYS A 60 8.69 8.37 -25.40
N ASP A 61 8.40 9.68 -25.49
CA ASP A 61 9.31 10.77 -25.12
C ASP A 61 9.22 11.15 -23.66
N THR A 62 8.24 10.62 -22.91
CA THR A 62 8.07 10.85 -21.48
C THR A 62 9.28 10.33 -20.72
N LYS A 63 9.89 11.19 -19.91
CA LYS A 63 10.94 10.82 -18.94
C LYS A 63 10.27 10.23 -17.71
N MET A 64 10.41 8.95 -17.52
CA MET A 64 9.78 8.22 -16.43
C MET A 64 10.78 7.92 -15.31
N TYR A 65 10.43 8.33 -14.11
CA TYR A 65 11.18 8.10 -12.88
C TYR A 65 10.33 7.29 -11.91
N ALA A 66 10.97 6.46 -11.10
CA ALA A 66 10.30 5.68 -10.07
C ALA A 66 11.16 5.59 -8.80
N THR A 67 10.52 5.69 -7.65
CA THR A 67 11.19 5.49 -6.35
C THR A 67 10.61 4.26 -5.64
N SER A 68 11.36 3.73 -4.68
CA SER A 68 10.90 2.70 -3.76
C SER A 68 11.56 2.87 -2.39
N GLU A 69 11.12 2.10 -1.40
CA GLU A 69 11.45 2.31 0.00
C GLU A 69 12.90 1.95 0.35
N ASN A 70 13.53 1.06 -0.42
CA ASN A 70 14.90 0.63 -0.17
C ASN A 70 15.60 0.11 -1.44
N GLU A 71 16.93 -0.05 -1.35
CA GLU A 71 17.79 -0.44 -2.47
C GLU A 71 17.60 -1.90 -2.92
N ASP A 72 17.19 -2.81 -2.02
CA ASP A 72 16.94 -4.21 -2.40
C ASP A 72 15.74 -4.30 -3.36
N ILE A 73 14.67 -3.54 -3.10
CA ILE A 73 13.49 -3.42 -3.97
C ILE A 73 13.88 -2.78 -5.31
N LEU A 74 14.66 -1.68 -5.28
CA LEU A 74 15.10 -1.00 -6.49
C LEU A 74 16.02 -1.86 -7.37
N THR A 75 16.83 -2.72 -6.77
CA THR A 75 17.67 -3.66 -7.51
C THR A 75 16.80 -4.59 -8.36
N ILE A 76 15.74 -5.16 -7.78
CA ILE A 76 14.80 -6.01 -8.53
C ILE A 76 14.14 -5.21 -9.67
N ALA A 77 13.68 -3.98 -9.38
CA ALA A 77 13.04 -3.14 -10.38
C ALA A 77 13.96 -2.78 -11.56
N ARG A 78 15.23 -2.46 -11.27
CA ARG A 78 16.25 -2.16 -12.29
C ARG A 78 16.57 -3.39 -13.14
N ASP A 79 16.72 -4.56 -12.52
CA ASP A 79 16.98 -5.81 -13.23
C ASP A 79 15.84 -6.16 -14.20
N LYS A 80 14.59 -5.99 -13.76
CA LYS A 80 13.42 -6.15 -14.63
C LYS A 80 13.40 -5.15 -15.77
N ALA A 81 13.65 -3.86 -15.48
CA ALA A 81 13.71 -2.82 -16.50
C ALA A 81 14.79 -3.11 -17.55
N ALA A 82 15.98 -3.56 -17.11
CA ALA A 82 17.06 -3.96 -18.00
C ALA A 82 16.67 -5.16 -18.87
N ALA A 83 16.04 -6.18 -18.30
CA ALA A 83 15.60 -7.38 -19.02
C ALA A 83 14.63 -7.06 -20.16
N VAL A 84 13.68 -6.12 -19.95
CA VAL A 84 12.70 -5.69 -20.96
C VAL A 84 13.13 -4.44 -21.73
N ARG A 85 14.33 -3.92 -21.47
CA ARG A 85 14.87 -2.68 -22.07
C ARG A 85 13.97 -1.46 -21.89
N ALA A 86 13.27 -1.39 -20.76
CA ALA A 86 12.40 -0.27 -20.45
C ALA A 86 13.21 0.94 -19.94
N LYS A 87 12.85 2.13 -20.43
CA LYS A 87 13.47 3.40 -20.00
C LYS A 87 12.71 3.96 -18.81
N VAL A 88 13.02 3.48 -17.61
CA VAL A 88 12.55 3.97 -16.32
C VAL A 88 13.75 4.18 -15.42
N ASP A 89 13.87 5.38 -14.83
CA ASP A 89 14.93 5.70 -13.87
C ASP A 89 14.47 5.31 -12.45
N PHE A 90 14.87 4.12 -11.98
CA PHE A 90 14.59 3.65 -10.63
C PHE A 90 15.68 4.12 -9.65
N SER A 91 15.32 4.98 -8.70
CA SER A 91 16.28 5.57 -7.75
C SER A 91 15.66 5.93 -6.41
N MET A 92 16.49 6.11 -5.38
CA MET A 92 16.11 6.64 -4.06
C MET A 92 16.36 8.15 -3.93
N ARG A 93 16.66 8.82 -5.04
CA ARG A 93 17.00 10.25 -4.97
C ARG A 93 15.79 11.09 -4.56
N ARG A 94 16.06 12.16 -3.85
CA ARG A 94 15.08 13.22 -3.63
C ARG A 94 15.03 14.13 -4.85
N PHE A 95 13.82 14.52 -5.23
CA PHE A 95 13.60 15.44 -6.35
C PHE A 95 13.37 16.87 -5.84
N GLU A 96 13.65 17.84 -6.70
CA GLU A 96 13.36 19.24 -6.45
C GLU A 96 11.84 19.49 -6.50
N ASP A 97 11.42 20.66 -5.97
CA ASP A 97 10.04 21.10 -6.04
C ASP A 97 9.60 21.24 -7.51
N GLU A 98 8.33 21.02 -7.78
CA GLU A 98 7.71 21.24 -9.09
C GLU A 98 8.47 20.58 -10.26
N SER A 99 8.95 19.35 -10.06
CA SER A 99 9.78 18.65 -11.06
C SER A 99 9.00 17.79 -12.04
N PHE A 100 7.72 17.51 -11.78
CA PHE A 100 6.93 16.54 -12.56
C PHE A 100 5.54 17.08 -12.92
N ASP A 101 5.17 16.93 -14.17
CA ASP A 101 3.83 17.26 -14.66
C ASP A 101 2.79 16.18 -14.37
N ALA A 102 3.23 14.95 -13.99
CA ALA A 102 2.36 13.94 -13.41
C ALA A 102 3.09 13.08 -12.36
N VAL A 103 2.41 12.84 -11.26
CA VAL A 103 2.89 11.99 -10.16
C VAL A 103 1.83 10.94 -9.83
N LEU A 104 2.24 9.68 -9.78
CA LEU A 104 1.50 8.57 -9.20
C LEU A 104 2.20 8.12 -7.92
N ALA A 105 1.47 7.89 -6.83
CA ALA A 105 2.07 7.52 -5.56
C ALA A 105 1.32 6.35 -4.90
N ASP A 106 2.06 5.30 -4.51
CA ASP A 106 1.56 4.18 -3.74
C ASP A 106 1.70 4.46 -2.24
N ALA A 107 0.57 4.71 -1.60
CA ALA A 107 0.45 4.84 -0.16
C ALA A 107 -0.22 3.63 0.51
N SER A 108 -0.35 2.49 -0.18
CA SER A 108 -1.10 1.32 0.33
C SER A 108 -0.46 0.67 1.57
N PHE A 109 0.86 0.86 1.75
CA PHE A 109 1.60 0.46 2.96
C PHE A 109 2.10 1.65 3.79
N VAL A 110 1.76 2.88 3.42
CA VAL A 110 2.06 4.06 4.24
C VAL A 110 1.18 4.05 5.48
N ARG A 111 1.79 4.22 6.65
CA ARG A 111 1.02 4.28 7.90
C ARG A 111 0.09 5.49 7.88
N PRO A 112 -1.13 5.38 8.42
CA PRO A 112 -2.08 6.50 8.47
C PRO A 112 -1.48 7.79 9.07
N ALA A 113 -0.65 7.66 10.10
CA ALA A 113 0.02 8.79 10.74
C ALA A 113 1.01 9.53 9.81
N ASP A 114 1.59 8.83 8.83
CA ASP A 114 2.60 9.39 7.90
C ASP A 114 1.94 9.87 6.58
N LEU A 115 0.66 9.60 6.37
CA LEU A 115 -0.02 9.87 5.09
C LEU A 115 -0.04 11.36 4.74
N ARG A 116 -0.15 12.25 5.74
CA ARG A 116 -0.10 13.71 5.54
C ARG A 116 1.23 14.14 4.95
N GLU A 117 2.34 13.67 5.52
CA GLU A 117 3.69 14.02 5.05
C GLU A 117 3.98 13.41 3.68
N PHE A 118 3.49 12.19 3.46
CA PHE A 118 3.60 11.51 2.17
C PHE A 118 2.88 12.29 1.05
N LEU A 119 1.64 12.72 1.28
CA LEU A 119 0.87 13.53 0.35
C LEU A 119 1.51 14.90 0.11
N ALA A 120 2.03 15.54 1.16
CA ALA A 120 2.73 16.81 1.04
C ALA A 120 3.99 16.69 0.17
N GLU A 121 4.76 15.61 0.32
CA GLU A 121 5.95 15.35 -0.50
C GLU A 121 5.57 15.06 -1.97
N ALA A 122 4.53 14.24 -2.20
CA ALA A 122 4.03 13.99 -3.55
C ALA A 122 3.53 15.27 -4.24
N ALA A 123 2.82 16.12 -3.51
CA ALA A 123 2.37 17.41 -4.01
C ALA A 123 3.53 18.40 -4.23
N ARG A 124 4.56 18.38 -3.38
CA ARG A 124 5.75 19.25 -3.51
C ARG A 124 6.47 19.03 -4.84
N VAL A 125 6.65 17.78 -5.23
CA VAL A 125 7.36 17.42 -6.48
C VAL A 125 6.49 17.55 -7.72
N THR A 126 5.17 17.66 -7.57
CA THR A 126 4.24 17.93 -8.67
C THR A 126 4.31 19.40 -9.03
N GLU A 127 4.44 19.73 -10.31
CA GLU A 127 4.46 21.12 -10.80
C GLU A 127 3.08 21.77 -10.73
N THR A 128 3.02 23.09 -10.69
CA THR A 128 1.76 23.85 -10.79
C THR A 128 1.03 23.50 -12.09
N GLY A 129 -0.24 23.11 -11.99
CA GLY A 129 -1.05 22.57 -13.08
C GLY A 129 -0.84 21.09 -13.36
N GLY A 130 0.14 20.46 -12.72
CA GLY A 130 0.42 19.04 -12.85
C GLY A 130 -0.60 18.16 -12.12
N LYS A 131 -0.66 16.89 -12.50
CA LYS A 131 -1.58 15.88 -11.95
C LYS A 131 -0.93 15.07 -10.86
N LEU A 132 -1.63 14.92 -9.72
CA LEU A 132 -1.26 13.97 -8.68
C LEU A 132 -2.35 12.92 -8.51
N ALA A 133 -1.94 11.66 -8.49
CA ALA A 133 -2.77 10.52 -8.14
C ALA A 133 -2.13 9.74 -7.00
N VAL A 134 -2.88 9.46 -5.95
CA VAL A 134 -2.42 8.66 -4.80
C VAL A 134 -3.42 7.56 -4.51
N PHE A 135 -2.98 6.34 -4.36
CA PHE A 135 -3.83 5.25 -3.91
C PHE A 135 -3.42 4.77 -2.52
N THR A 136 -4.41 4.43 -1.70
CA THR A 136 -4.22 4.05 -0.29
C THR A 136 -5.34 3.16 0.20
N VAL A 137 -5.15 2.59 1.40
CA VAL A 137 -6.19 1.89 2.16
C VAL A 137 -7.00 2.90 2.95
N THR A 138 -8.34 2.75 2.95
CA THR A 138 -9.24 3.64 3.71
C THR A 138 -10.09 2.87 4.72
N SER A 139 -10.79 3.61 5.56
CA SER A 139 -11.63 3.07 6.64
C SER A 139 -12.69 2.10 6.11
N GLY A 140 -13.01 1.10 6.92
CA GLY A 140 -13.83 -0.04 6.51
C GLY A 140 -13.00 -1.21 5.94
N SER A 141 -11.67 -1.12 5.99
CA SER A 141 -10.75 -2.22 5.67
C SER A 141 -10.41 -3.03 6.91
N PHE A 142 -10.13 -4.32 6.72
CA PHE A 142 -9.65 -5.25 7.75
C PHE A 142 -10.59 -5.47 8.95
N GLY A 143 -11.87 -5.07 8.84
CA GLY A 143 -12.81 -5.14 9.96
C GLY A 143 -12.91 -6.55 10.56
N GLU A 144 -12.89 -7.56 9.71
CA GLU A 144 -12.94 -8.98 10.08
C GLU A 144 -11.72 -9.36 10.94
N ILE A 145 -10.52 -8.95 10.52
CA ILE A 145 -9.27 -9.25 11.24
C ILE A 145 -9.18 -8.48 12.56
N PHE A 146 -9.53 -7.20 12.51
CA PHE A 146 -9.45 -6.34 13.71
C PHE A 146 -10.45 -6.74 14.78
N SER A 147 -11.61 -7.28 14.41
CA SER A 147 -12.57 -7.86 15.35
C SER A 147 -11.96 -9.05 16.11
N TYR A 148 -11.28 -9.95 15.41
CA TYR A 148 -10.58 -11.07 16.05
C TYR A 148 -9.41 -10.61 16.93
N LEU A 149 -8.60 -9.67 16.44
CA LEU A 149 -7.51 -9.11 17.25
C LEU A 149 -8.03 -8.46 18.53
N TRP A 150 -9.12 -7.71 18.43
CA TRP A 150 -9.75 -7.10 19.61
C TRP A 150 -10.19 -8.16 20.62
N GLU A 151 -10.84 -9.23 20.17
CA GLU A 151 -11.28 -10.31 21.04
C GLU A 151 -10.11 -11.04 21.68
N ILE A 152 -9.06 -11.35 20.94
CA ILE A 152 -7.83 -11.97 21.43
C ILE A 152 -7.19 -11.12 22.53
N PHE A 153 -7.08 -9.82 22.33
CA PHE A 153 -6.48 -8.92 23.31
C PHE A 153 -7.33 -8.76 24.54
N PHE A 154 -8.66 -8.66 24.38
CA PHE A 154 -9.60 -8.53 25.48
C PHE A 154 -9.61 -9.79 26.35
N ASN A 155 -9.79 -10.95 25.77
CA ASN A 155 -9.82 -12.24 26.50
C ASN A 155 -8.43 -12.65 27.02
N GLY A 156 -7.37 -12.27 26.33
CA GLY A 156 -6.00 -12.63 26.66
C GLY A 156 -5.39 -11.85 27.83
N ASN A 157 -6.11 -10.86 28.38
CA ASN A 157 -5.60 -9.94 29.41
C ASN A 157 -4.23 -9.34 29.05
N MET A 158 -4.07 -8.97 27.75
CA MET A 158 -2.81 -8.45 27.20
C MET A 158 -2.60 -6.95 27.45
N GLY A 159 -3.11 -6.42 28.55
CA GLY A 159 -2.91 -5.04 28.98
C GLY A 159 -3.51 -4.02 27.99
N ALA A 160 -2.69 -3.14 27.42
CA ALA A 160 -3.11 -2.10 26.48
C ALA A 160 -3.52 -2.62 25.09
N GLY A 161 -3.44 -3.93 24.82
CA GLY A 161 -3.66 -4.51 23.48
C GLY A 161 -5.05 -4.22 22.90
N GLY A 162 -6.09 -4.18 23.71
CA GLY A 162 -7.45 -3.81 23.24
C GLY A 162 -7.50 -2.37 22.70
N ALA A 163 -6.89 -1.42 23.40
CA ALA A 163 -6.80 -0.02 22.94
C ALA A 163 -5.97 0.09 21.64
N GLU A 164 -4.90 -0.68 21.51
CA GLU A 164 -4.10 -0.70 20.28
C GLU A 164 -4.89 -1.28 19.09
N ALA A 165 -5.69 -2.34 19.28
CA ALA A 165 -6.56 -2.86 18.23
C ALA A 165 -7.63 -1.84 17.79
N GLU A 166 -8.23 -1.12 18.76
CA GLU A 166 -9.15 -0.02 18.44
C GLU A 166 -8.45 1.10 17.66
N ASN A 167 -7.21 1.42 18.00
CA ASN A 167 -6.43 2.43 17.27
C ASN A 167 -6.20 2.02 15.83
N LEU A 168 -5.88 0.77 15.54
CA LEU A 168 -5.71 0.28 14.16
C LEU A 168 -6.94 0.55 13.29
N ILE A 169 -8.14 0.37 13.85
CA ILE A 169 -9.40 0.67 13.14
C ILE A 169 -9.61 2.18 12.95
N ARG A 170 -9.36 2.96 14.01
CA ARG A 170 -9.62 4.41 14.01
C ARG A 170 -8.60 5.21 13.20
N GLU A 171 -7.38 4.73 13.09
CA GLU A 171 -6.31 5.40 12.36
C GLU A 171 -6.51 5.38 10.85
N LEU A 172 -7.25 4.40 10.30
CA LEU A 172 -7.51 4.35 8.87
C LEU A 172 -8.37 5.55 8.44
N PRO A 173 -7.87 6.40 7.53
CA PRO A 173 -8.61 7.57 7.08
C PRO A 173 -9.81 7.18 6.24
N THR A 174 -10.87 7.95 6.29
CA THR A 174 -11.95 7.87 5.29
C THR A 174 -11.47 8.43 3.96
N ALA A 175 -12.13 8.07 2.85
CA ALA A 175 -11.84 8.65 1.53
C ALA A 175 -11.91 10.19 1.59
N TRP A 176 -12.93 10.75 2.26
CA TRP A 176 -13.07 12.20 2.46
C TRP A 176 -11.88 12.83 3.21
N GLN A 177 -11.35 12.17 4.24
CA GLN A 177 -10.17 12.66 4.96
C GLN A 177 -8.91 12.65 4.07
N VAL A 178 -8.77 11.66 3.17
CA VAL A 178 -7.67 11.64 2.20
C VAL A 178 -7.82 12.77 1.17
N GLU A 179 -9.05 13.04 0.70
CA GLU A 179 -9.34 14.20 -0.16
C GLU A 179 -8.98 15.52 0.55
N GLU A 180 -9.37 15.68 1.83
CA GLU A 180 -9.02 16.86 2.63
C GLU A 180 -7.50 17.02 2.79
N LEU A 181 -6.78 15.92 3.03
CA LEU A 181 -5.32 15.94 3.09
C LEU A 181 -4.70 16.36 1.75
N ALA A 182 -5.25 15.89 0.63
CA ALA A 182 -4.83 16.27 -0.71
C ALA A 182 -5.08 17.76 -0.99
N GLN A 183 -6.26 18.29 -0.62
CA GLN A 183 -6.58 19.71 -0.72
C GLN A 183 -5.62 20.57 0.14
N ASN A 184 -5.36 20.13 1.38
CA ASN A 184 -4.41 20.81 2.27
C ASN A 184 -2.96 20.76 1.78
N ALA A 185 -2.61 19.78 0.93
CA ALA A 185 -1.33 19.72 0.24
C ALA A 185 -1.25 20.62 -1.02
N GLY A 186 -2.32 21.37 -1.32
CA GLY A 186 -2.37 22.33 -2.43
C GLY A 186 -2.93 21.74 -3.74
N LEU A 187 -3.80 20.73 -3.65
CA LEU A 187 -4.52 20.22 -4.81
C LEU A 187 -5.91 20.84 -4.92
N LYS A 188 -6.37 21.04 -6.15
CA LYS A 188 -7.76 21.39 -6.51
C LYS A 188 -8.36 20.27 -7.36
N ASN A 189 -9.69 20.37 -7.63
CA ASN A 189 -10.43 19.38 -8.40
C ASN A 189 -10.23 17.95 -7.84
N VAL A 190 -10.13 17.86 -6.51
CA VAL A 190 -9.88 16.59 -5.84
C VAL A 190 -11.10 15.69 -5.93
N ALA A 191 -10.88 14.46 -6.37
CA ALA A 191 -11.90 13.42 -6.46
C ALA A 191 -11.33 12.08 -5.99
N SER A 192 -12.18 11.20 -5.47
CA SER A 192 -11.79 9.85 -5.09
C SER A 192 -12.69 8.79 -5.69
N GLU A 193 -12.08 7.63 -5.96
CA GLU A 193 -12.74 6.39 -6.36
C GLU A 193 -12.36 5.30 -5.38
N THR A 194 -13.33 4.52 -4.92
CA THR A 194 -13.08 3.44 -3.96
C THR A 194 -13.64 2.13 -4.48
N GLN A 195 -12.83 1.08 -4.44
CA GLN A 195 -13.21 -0.28 -4.77
C GLN A 195 -13.05 -1.18 -3.53
N ASN A 196 -14.00 -2.11 -3.34
CA ASN A 196 -13.90 -3.09 -2.27
C ASN A 196 -13.19 -4.33 -2.81
N GLU A 197 -12.00 -4.59 -2.30
CA GLU A 197 -11.20 -5.77 -2.63
C GLU A 197 -11.40 -6.84 -1.55
N ILE A 198 -11.54 -8.10 -1.99
CA ILE A 198 -11.74 -9.24 -1.10
C ILE A 198 -10.55 -10.17 -1.23
N PHE A 199 -9.94 -10.48 -0.09
CA PHE A 199 -8.88 -11.48 0.05
C PHE A 199 -9.47 -12.72 0.69
N GLU A 200 -9.18 -13.89 0.12
CA GLU A 200 -9.77 -15.16 0.51
C GLU A 200 -8.68 -16.20 0.81
N TYR A 201 -8.88 -16.96 1.88
CA TYR A 201 -7.97 -18.00 2.34
C TYR A 201 -8.77 -19.24 2.73
N GLU A 202 -8.25 -20.43 2.45
CA GLU A 202 -8.96 -21.70 2.71
C GLU A 202 -9.16 -21.98 4.21
N ASN A 203 -8.23 -21.48 5.05
CA ASN A 203 -8.25 -21.74 6.49
C ASN A 203 -7.35 -20.73 7.25
N GLY A 204 -7.43 -20.76 8.59
CA GLY A 204 -6.66 -19.87 9.45
C GLY A 204 -5.14 -20.03 9.34
N ALA A 205 -4.66 -21.24 9.07
CA ALA A 205 -3.23 -21.49 8.89
C ALA A 205 -2.71 -20.85 7.60
N GLU A 206 -3.43 -20.97 6.49
CA GLU A 206 -3.10 -20.31 5.23
C GLU A 206 -3.13 -18.78 5.40
N PHE A 207 -4.20 -18.25 6.02
CA PHE A 207 -4.35 -16.83 6.28
C PHE A 207 -3.17 -16.26 7.07
N VAL A 208 -2.90 -16.79 8.27
CA VAL A 208 -1.88 -16.24 9.18
C VAL A 208 -0.46 -16.40 8.65
N ASN A 209 -0.21 -17.43 7.81
CA ASN A 209 1.12 -17.69 7.22
C ASN A 209 1.27 -17.14 5.79
N SER A 210 0.23 -16.56 5.20
CA SER A 210 0.36 -15.89 3.91
C SER A 210 1.41 -14.78 3.97
N THR A 211 2.14 -14.57 2.89
CA THR A 211 3.18 -13.53 2.83
C THR A 211 2.63 -12.15 3.19
N LEU A 212 1.46 -11.79 2.65
CA LEU A 212 0.82 -10.50 2.94
C LEU A 212 0.61 -10.32 4.45
N VAL A 213 0.00 -11.30 5.10
CA VAL A 213 -0.37 -11.21 6.52
C VAL A 213 0.86 -11.36 7.42
N ALA A 214 1.66 -12.40 7.20
CA ALA A 214 2.79 -12.76 8.06
C ALA A 214 3.94 -11.75 8.03
N ASP A 215 4.22 -11.20 6.85
CA ASP A 215 5.44 -10.42 6.61
C ASP A 215 5.18 -8.92 6.43
N PHE A 216 3.95 -8.52 6.05
CA PHE A 216 3.65 -7.11 5.77
C PHE A 216 2.58 -6.50 6.70
N LEU A 217 1.55 -7.23 7.12
CA LEU A 217 0.49 -6.67 7.95
C LEU A 217 0.72 -6.91 9.45
N LEU A 218 0.83 -8.16 9.89
CA LEU A 218 1.00 -8.48 11.32
C LEU A 218 2.24 -7.84 11.97
N PRO A 219 3.41 -7.74 11.33
CA PRO A 219 4.56 -7.06 11.93
C PRO A 219 4.30 -5.60 12.27
N VAL A 220 3.49 -4.91 11.47
CA VAL A 220 3.09 -3.51 11.71
C VAL A 220 2.04 -3.42 12.82
N TRP A 221 1.01 -4.25 12.74
CA TRP A 221 -0.11 -4.22 13.69
C TRP A 221 0.28 -4.71 15.09
N LEU A 222 1.20 -5.66 15.20
CA LEU A 222 1.62 -6.27 16.45
C LEU A 222 2.97 -5.73 16.97
N LYS A 223 3.43 -4.58 16.45
CA LYS A 223 4.76 -4.00 16.80
C LYS A 223 4.95 -3.73 18.30
N PHE A 224 3.86 -3.50 19.04
CA PHE A 224 3.86 -3.23 20.47
C PHE A 224 3.99 -4.50 21.35
N LEU A 225 3.85 -5.71 20.76
CA LEU A 225 3.94 -6.99 21.44
C LEU A 225 5.36 -7.56 21.40
N ASN A 226 5.72 -8.31 22.44
CA ASN A 226 6.94 -9.14 22.41
C ASN A 226 6.71 -10.41 21.58
N GLU A 227 7.80 -11.14 21.25
CA GLU A 227 7.72 -12.31 20.36
C GLU A 227 6.81 -13.44 20.89
N LYS A 228 6.78 -13.68 22.21
CA LYS A 228 5.87 -14.70 22.80
C LYS A 228 4.40 -14.29 22.64
N GLN A 229 4.11 -13.02 22.80
CA GLN A 229 2.76 -12.48 22.62
C GLN A 229 2.34 -12.53 21.15
N LYS A 230 3.22 -12.14 20.22
CA LYS A 230 2.96 -12.25 18.77
C LYS A 230 2.66 -13.69 18.37
N GLU A 231 3.44 -14.66 18.84
CA GLU A 231 3.21 -16.07 18.54
C GLU A 231 1.88 -16.58 19.13
N ARG A 232 1.53 -16.12 20.33
CA ARG A 232 0.23 -16.40 20.93
C ARG A 232 -0.91 -15.83 20.07
N VAL A 233 -0.83 -14.56 19.67
CA VAL A 233 -1.83 -13.90 18.81
C VAL A 233 -1.99 -14.65 17.49
N ARG A 234 -0.89 -15.03 16.84
CA ARG A 234 -0.93 -15.79 15.58
C ARG A 234 -1.69 -17.10 15.73
N ARG A 235 -1.38 -17.87 16.79
CA ARG A 235 -2.06 -19.13 17.07
C ARG A 235 -3.55 -18.95 17.37
N GLU A 236 -3.90 -17.98 18.23
CA GLU A 236 -5.30 -17.69 18.56
C GLU A 236 -6.07 -17.19 17.36
N LEU A 237 -5.47 -16.35 16.52
CA LEU A 237 -6.07 -15.86 15.27
C LEU A 237 -6.33 -17.02 14.28
N THR A 238 -5.39 -17.96 14.13
CA THR A 238 -5.60 -19.18 13.34
C THR A 238 -6.82 -19.96 13.86
N GLN A 239 -6.91 -20.19 15.18
CA GLN A 239 -8.01 -20.94 15.79
C GLN A 239 -9.36 -20.23 15.63
N MET A 240 -9.40 -18.90 15.75
CA MET A 240 -10.64 -18.14 15.58
C MET A 240 -11.17 -18.25 14.17
N VAL A 241 -10.30 -18.06 13.17
CA VAL A 241 -10.67 -18.23 11.75
C VAL A 241 -11.22 -19.65 11.48
N ASP A 242 -10.53 -20.70 12.00
CA ASP A 242 -10.95 -22.09 11.76
C ASP A 242 -12.26 -22.46 12.48
N ASN A 243 -12.57 -21.78 13.62
CA ASN A 243 -13.76 -22.09 14.41
C ASN A 243 -15.03 -21.36 13.94
N GLU A 244 -14.89 -20.15 13.37
CA GLU A 244 -16.05 -19.32 13.04
C GLU A 244 -16.69 -19.72 11.69
N ASP A 245 -15.89 -20.04 10.71
CA ASP A 245 -16.37 -20.34 9.35
C ASP A 245 -16.62 -21.83 9.08
N GLY A 246 -16.33 -22.71 10.02
CA GLY A 246 -16.56 -24.15 9.88
C GLY A 246 -15.78 -24.73 8.69
N ASN A 247 -16.44 -24.96 7.56
CA ASN A 247 -15.86 -25.47 6.31
C ASN A 247 -15.81 -24.40 5.20
N LEU A 248 -16.02 -23.13 5.53
CA LEU A 248 -15.98 -22.03 4.57
C LEU A 248 -14.62 -21.34 4.56
N SER A 249 -14.27 -20.75 3.43
CA SER A 249 -13.08 -19.94 3.29
C SER A 249 -13.17 -18.64 4.13
N PHE A 250 -12.06 -18.26 4.79
CA PHE A 250 -11.98 -16.97 5.47
C PHE A 250 -11.79 -15.84 4.48
N ARG A 251 -12.51 -14.75 4.68
CA ARG A 251 -12.44 -13.55 3.83
C ARG A 251 -12.27 -12.31 4.66
N PHE A 252 -11.44 -11.40 4.16
CA PHE A 252 -11.41 -10.03 4.67
C PHE A 252 -11.46 -9.03 3.51
N SER A 253 -11.97 -7.85 3.82
CA SER A 253 -12.16 -6.79 2.84
C SER A 253 -11.17 -5.63 3.04
N VAL A 254 -10.79 -5.02 1.91
CA VAL A 254 -9.95 -3.82 1.85
C VAL A 254 -10.60 -2.79 0.95
N LYS A 255 -10.74 -1.56 1.43
CA LYS A 255 -11.18 -0.42 0.64
C LYS A 255 -9.96 0.20 -0.05
N ALA A 256 -9.73 -0.20 -1.29
CA ALA A 256 -8.74 0.43 -2.16
C ALA A 256 -9.28 1.77 -2.65
N THR A 257 -8.64 2.86 -2.27
CA THR A 257 -9.08 4.21 -2.63
C THR A 257 -8.01 4.92 -3.43
N LEU A 258 -8.39 5.45 -4.58
CA LEU A 258 -7.61 6.31 -5.44
C LEU A 258 -8.09 7.74 -5.27
N VAL A 259 -7.19 8.66 -4.96
CA VAL A 259 -7.46 10.10 -4.88
C VAL A 259 -6.66 10.80 -5.96
N THR A 260 -7.30 11.69 -6.71
CA THR A 260 -6.71 12.45 -7.82
C THR A 260 -6.93 13.93 -7.62
N GLY A 261 -6.03 14.76 -8.14
CA GLY A 261 -6.17 16.20 -8.13
C GLY A 261 -5.13 16.87 -9.02
N GLU A 262 -5.27 18.20 -9.15
CA GLU A 262 -4.33 19.07 -9.89
C GLU A 262 -3.64 20.02 -8.90
N LYS A 263 -2.32 20.17 -9.02
CA LYS A 263 -1.54 21.08 -8.19
C LYS A 263 -1.87 22.54 -8.50
N VAL A 264 -2.04 23.39 -7.46
CA VAL A 264 -2.34 24.84 -7.61
C VAL A 264 -1.06 25.65 -7.49
#